data_c624aeaf80616c1b9839f7ac4a7271a2
#
_entry.id   c624aeaf80616c1b9839f7ac4a7271a2
#
_cell.length_a   1.000
_cell.length_b   1.000
_cell.length_c   1.000
_cell.angle_alpha   90.00
_cell.angle_beta   90.00
_cell.angle_gamma   90.00
#
_symmetry.space_group_name_H-M   'P 1'
#
loop_
_entity.id
_entity.type
_entity.pdbx_description
1 polymer ?
#
loop_
_entity_poly.entity_id
_entity_poly.type
_entity_poly.pdbx_seq_one_letter_code
_entity_poly.pdbx_strand_id
1 'polypeptide(L)'
;MTDAATVALSPETVLAEMKKGGVTDVVWLPDSETNWLYLLMQAEPSLRLVGVSREGHACSIAAGLAAGGRKPLILIQNTGMMESGDSIRGWLLGLNVPVVLMVGYRGWTRHGVTTDTAATYTEKFLMAFGINYYLVESDADASRIGTAFAEAERTQRPVVVLVGDEYHGFNR
;
A
#
# COMPACT_ATOMS: atom_id res chain seq x y z
N MET A 1 27.00 7.44 -23.47
CA MET A 1 26.28 6.58 -22.51
C MET A 1 25.02 7.35 -22.17
N THR A 2 23.90 6.97 -22.79
CA THR A 2 22.60 7.59 -22.54
C THR A 2 22.18 7.19 -21.13
N ASP A 3 22.05 8.19 -20.24
CA ASP A 3 21.38 8.06 -18.97
C ASP A 3 20.00 7.44 -19.23
N ALA A 4 19.85 6.17 -18.85
CA ALA A 4 18.52 5.59 -18.75
C ALA A 4 17.84 6.34 -17.61
N ALA A 5 17.01 7.31 -17.96
CA ALA A 5 16.14 7.97 -17.01
C ALA A 5 15.45 6.85 -16.19
N THR A 6 15.74 6.79 -14.92
CA THR A 6 15.08 5.88 -13.99
C THR A 6 13.60 6.22 -14.10
N VAL A 7 12.81 5.35 -14.73
CA VAL A 7 11.38 5.59 -14.91
C VAL A 7 10.77 5.48 -13.52
N ALA A 8 10.44 6.63 -12.94
CA ALA A 8 9.78 6.70 -11.63
C ALA A 8 8.44 5.96 -11.68
N LEU A 9 7.90 5.62 -10.57
CA LEU A 9 6.53 5.11 -10.46
C LEU A 9 5.57 6.30 -10.62
N SER A 10 4.78 6.31 -11.69
CA SER A 10 3.82 7.38 -11.93
C SER A 10 2.51 7.14 -11.16
N PRO A 11 1.90 8.20 -10.61
CA PRO A 11 0.61 8.09 -9.94
C PRO A 11 -0.49 7.56 -10.88
N GLU A 12 -0.44 7.91 -12.16
CA GLU A 12 -1.36 7.44 -13.19
C GLU A 12 -1.29 5.91 -13.37
N THR A 13 -0.08 5.37 -13.39
CA THR A 13 0.14 3.92 -13.50
C THR A 13 -0.40 3.19 -12.26
N VAL A 14 -0.16 3.71 -11.07
CA VAL A 14 -0.70 3.13 -9.83
C VAL A 14 -2.22 3.18 -9.81
N LEU A 15 -2.82 4.32 -10.15
CA LEU A 15 -4.28 4.46 -10.24
C LEU A 15 -4.87 3.47 -11.26
N ALA A 16 -4.21 3.28 -12.42
CA ALA A 16 -4.66 2.32 -13.42
C ALA A 16 -4.66 0.88 -12.87
N GLU A 17 -3.61 0.47 -12.13
CA GLU A 17 -3.57 -0.85 -11.50
C GLU A 17 -4.62 -1.02 -10.40
N MET A 18 -4.88 0.01 -9.59
CA MET A 18 -5.97 0.01 -8.60
C MET A 18 -7.34 -0.21 -9.29
N LYS A 19 -7.59 0.48 -10.40
CA LYS A 19 -8.83 0.34 -11.18
C LYS A 19 -8.96 -1.05 -11.79
N LYS A 20 -7.91 -1.59 -12.37
CA LYS A 20 -7.86 -2.99 -12.86
C LYS A 20 -8.13 -3.98 -11.73
N GLY A 21 -7.62 -3.72 -10.54
CA GLY A 21 -7.88 -4.47 -9.33
C GLY A 21 -9.33 -4.37 -8.85
N GLY A 22 -10.15 -3.48 -9.42
CA GLY A 22 -11.55 -3.28 -9.06
C GLY A 22 -11.74 -2.52 -7.74
N VAL A 23 -10.74 -1.75 -7.29
CA VAL A 23 -10.84 -0.95 -6.06
C VAL A 23 -12.02 0.00 -6.11
N THR A 24 -12.83 0.00 -5.07
CA THR A 24 -14.00 0.86 -4.91
C THR A 24 -13.84 1.90 -3.82
N ASP A 25 -12.99 1.62 -2.84
CA ASP A 25 -12.76 2.47 -1.67
C ASP A 25 -11.27 2.48 -1.34
N VAL A 26 -10.73 3.65 -1.07
CA VAL A 26 -9.38 3.81 -0.52
C VAL A 26 -9.52 4.27 0.92
N VAL A 27 -9.17 3.42 1.86
CA VAL A 27 -9.14 3.74 3.29
C VAL A 27 -7.72 4.16 3.62
N TRP A 28 -7.52 5.44 3.96
CA TRP A 28 -6.19 6.00 4.00
C TRP A 28 -5.98 7.03 5.13
N LEU A 29 -4.73 7.16 5.54
CA LEU A 29 -4.30 8.27 6.36
C LEU A 29 -3.46 9.21 5.50
N PRO A 30 -3.88 10.48 5.32
CA PRO A 30 -3.10 11.47 4.58
C PRO A 30 -1.75 11.72 5.25
N ASP A 31 -0.66 11.39 4.55
CA ASP A 31 0.70 11.60 5.02
C ASP A 31 1.64 11.95 3.86
N SER A 32 2.92 12.18 4.15
CA SER A 32 3.92 12.56 3.14
C SER A 32 4.24 11.43 2.15
N GLU A 33 4.08 10.17 2.53
CA GLU A 33 4.40 9.01 1.70
C GLU A 33 3.26 8.68 0.71
N THR A 34 2.04 9.14 0.98
CA THR A 34 0.84 8.79 0.18
C THR A 34 0.26 9.98 -0.57
N ASN A 35 0.67 11.21 -0.23
CA ASN A 35 0.08 12.44 -0.75
C ASN A 35 0.27 12.63 -2.27
N TRP A 36 1.30 12.03 -2.87
CA TRP A 36 1.57 12.13 -4.31
C TRP A 36 0.45 11.54 -5.18
N LEU A 37 -0.35 10.60 -4.65
CA LEU A 37 -1.47 9.97 -5.34
C LEU A 37 -2.82 10.71 -5.10
N TYR A 38 -2.86 11.61 -4.12
CA TYR A 38 -4.11 12.19 -3.61
C TYR A 38 -4.97 12.87 -4.68
N LEU A 39 -4.37 13.77 -5.47
CA LEU A 39 -5.15 14.55 -6.45
C LEU A 39 -5.80 13.66 -7.51
N LEU A 40 -5.11 12.60 -7.95
CA LEU A 40 -5.66 11.65 -8.90
C LEU A 40 -6.78 10.79 -8.28
N MET A 41 -6.59 10.32 -7.06
CA MET A 41 -7.63 9.57 -6.35
C MET A 41 -8.88 10.44 -6.12
N GLN A 42 -8.68 11.72 -5.77
CA GLN A 42 -9.79 12.65 -5.54
C GLN A 42 -10.57 12.96 -6.82
N ALA A 43 -9.89 13.02 -7.97
CA ALA A 43 -10.50 13.28 -9.26
C ALA A 43 -11.17 12.04 -9.89
N GLU A 44 -10.92 10.84 -9.37
CA GLU A 44 -11.44 9.59 -9.93
C GLU A 44 -12.84 9.26 -9.35
N PRO A 45 -13.92 9.41 -10.14
CA PRO A 45 -15.30 9.28 -9.63
C PRO A 45 -15.67 7.85 -9.23
N SER A 46 -14.92 6.85 -9.67
CA SER A 46 -15.15 5.45 -9.30
C SER A 46 -14.60 5.08 -7.92
N LEU A 47 -13.78 5.94 -7.33
CA LEU A 47 -13.16 5.73 -6.02
C LEU A 47 -13.84 6.57 -4.94
N ARG A 48 -14.09 5.95 -3.80
CA ARG A 48 -14.45 6.67 -2.57
C ARG A 48 -13.25 6.73 -1.65
N LEU A 49 -12.86 7.96 -1.24
CA LEU A 49 -11.80 8.16 -0.26
C LEU A 49 -12.40 8.18 1.15
N VAL A 50 -11.86 7.34 2.03
CA VAL A 50 -12.25 7.24 3.43
C VAL A 50 -11.04 7.59 4.29
N GLY A 51 -10.96 8.84 4.72
CA GLY A 51 -9.88 9.31 5.59
C GLY A 51 -10.01 8.78 7.01
N VAL A 52 -8.90 8.38 7.59
CA VAL A 52 -8.82 7.96 9.00
C VAL A 52 -7.85 8.85 9.77
N SER A 53 -8.01 8.92 11.08
CA SER A 53 -7.11 9.66 11.99
C SER A 53 -6.07 8.76 12.67
N ARG A 54 -6.15 7.46 12.45
CA ARG A 54 -5.24 6.44 12.96
C ARG A 54 -5.25 5.23 12.03
N GLU A 55 -4.08 4.72 11.70
CA GLU A 55 -3.92 3.65 10.70
C GLU A 55 -4.61 2.34 11.10
N GLY A 56 -4.60 2.00 12.39
CA GLY A 56 -5.33 0.83 12.89
C GLY A 56 -6.84 0.86 12.59
N HIS A 57 -7.45 2.05 12.50
CA HIS A 57 -8.85 2.17 12.09
C HIS A 57 -9.07 1.80 10.61
N ALA A 58 -8.06 1.97 9.76
CA ALA A 58 -8.18 1.57 8.35
C ALA A 58 -8.43 0.07 8.22
N CYS A 59 -7.83 -0.75 9.07
CA CYS A 59 -8.02 -2.20 9.05
C CYS A 59 -9.48 -2.61 9.35
N SER A 60 -10.08 -2.04 10.39
CA SER A 60 -11.47 -2.36 10.76
C SER A 60 -12.48 -1.84 9.75
N ILE A 61 -12.26 -0.63 9.20
CA ILE A 61 -13.10 -0.05 8.15
C ILE A 61 -13.02 -0.88 6.88
N ALA A 62 -11.80 -1.25 6.44
CA ALA A 62 -11.62 -2.08 5.25
C ALA A 62 -12.27 -3.46 5.42
N ALA A 63 -12.14 -4.09 6.60
CA ALA A 63 -12.83 -5.34 6.88
C ALA A 63 -14.35 -5.21 6.78
N GLY A 64 -14.93 -4.15 7.33
CA GLY A 64 -16.37 -3.87 7.21
C GLY A 64 -16.81 -3.60 5.77
N LEU A 65 -16.03 -2.85 4.99
CA LEU A 65 -16.31 -2.60 3.57
C LEU A 65 -16.26 -3.90 2.75
N ALA A 66 -15.25 -4.74 2.97
CA ALA A 66 -15.12 -6.04 2.31
C ALA A 66 -16.31 -6.96 2.65
N ALA A 67 -16.71 -7.02 3.93
CA ALA A 67 -17.89 -7.78 4.35
C ALA A 67 -19.18 -7.25 3.71
N GLY A 68 -19.25 -5.96 3.39
CA GLY A 68 -20.34 -5.31 2.65
C GLY A 68 -20.26 -5.48 1.13
N GLY A 69 -19.37 -6.32 0.60
CA GLY A 69 -19.20 -6.57 -0.84
C GLY A 69 -18.48 -5.48 -1.60
N ARG A 70 -17.79 -4.55 -0.88
CA ARG A 70 -16.92 -3.53 -1.48
C ARG A 70 -15.51 -4.09 -1.66
N LYS A 71 -14.71 -3.43 -2.48
CA LYS A 71 -13.31 -3.79 -2.69
C LYS A 71 -12.37 -2.68 -2.17
N PRO A 72 -12.09 -2.67 -0.87
CA PRO A 72 -11.23 -1.65 -0.27
C PRO A 72 -9.75 -1.89 -0.59
N LEU A 73 -9.00 -0.79 -0.65
CA LEU A 73 -7.55 -0.73 -0.55
C LEU A 73 -7.21 0.06 0.71
N ILE A 74 -6.23 -0.38 1.49
CA ILE A 74 -5.67 0.41 2.58
C ILE A 74 -4.42 1.12 2.07
N LEU A 75 -4.33 2.45 2.28
CA LEU A 75 -3.18 3.26 1.84
C LEU A 75 -2.60 3.99 3.06
N ILE A 76 -1.44 3.56 3.51
CA ILE A 76 -0.75 4.05 4.72
C ILE A 76 0.77 3.97 4.54
N GLN A 77 1.55 4.55 5.44
CA GLN A 77 3.00 4.33 5.46
C GLN A 77 3.41 3.15 6.36
N ASN A 78 4.66 2.69 6.24
CA ASN A 78 5.18 1.55 6.99
C ASN A 78 5.19 1.75 8.52
N THR A 79 5.39 2.97 9.02
CA THR A 79 5.28 3.27 10.45
C THR A 79 3.86 3.04 10.95
N GLY A 80 2.86 3.49 10.19
CA GLY A 80 1.46 3.25 10.49
C GLY A 80 1.04 1.79 10.36
N MET A 81 1.62 1.07 9.41
CA MET A 81 1.42 -0.38 9.31
C MET A 81 1.91 -1.10 10.58
N MET A 82 3.10 -0.76 11.07
CA MET A 82 3.64 -1.36 12.30
C MET A 82 2.82 -0.97 13.54
N GLU A 83 2.37 0.29 13.63
CA GLU A 83 1.45 0.76 14.68
C GLU A 83 0.15 -0.05 14.68
N SER A 84 -0.33 -0.44 13.51
CA SER A 84 -1.58 -1.17 13.32
C SER A 84 -1.48 -2.68 13.59
N GLY A 85 -0.39 -3.19 14.13
CA GLY A 85 -0.11 -4.62 14.24
C GLY A 85 -1.27 -5.44 14.82
N ASP A 86 -1.86 -5.01 15.94
CA ASP A 86 -3.00 -5.72 16.53
C ASP A 86 -4.26 -5.64 15.64
N SER A 87 -4.50 -4.50 15.01
CA SER A 87 -5.62 -4.33 14.08
C SER A 87 -5.45 -5.21 12.83
N ILE A 88 -4.25 -5.32 12.28
CA ILE A 88 -3.94 -6.24 11.18
C ILE A 88 -4.18 -7.69 11.61
N ARG A 89 -3.68 -8.07 12.77
CA ARG A 89 -3.85 -9.41 13.34
C ARG A 89 -5.34 -9.76 13.51
N GLY A 90 -6.09 -8.88 14.15
CA GLY A 90 -7.49 -9.15 14.51
C GLY A 90 -8.45 -9.01 13.34
N TRP A 91 -8.39 -7.88 12.61
CA TRP A 91 -9.38 -7.58 11.58
C TRP A 91 -9.05 -8.17 10.21
N LEU A 92 -7.77 -8.23 9.82
CA LEU A 92 -7.43 -8.68 8.48
C LEU A 92 -7.06 -10.17 8.45
N LEU A 93 -6.13 -10.59 9.33
CA LEU A 93 -5.69 -11.98 9.39
C LEU A 93 -6.72 -12.88 10.06
N GLY A 94 -7.27 -12.44 11.20
CA GLY A 94 -8.22 -13.23 11.98
C GLY A 94 -9.56 -13.47 11.27
N LEU A 95 -9.96 -12.56 10.38
CA LEU A 95 -11.19 -12.68 9.60
C LEU A 95 -10.95 -13.12 8.14
N ASN A 96 -9.71 -13.40 7.75
CA ASN A 96 -9.32 -13.78 6.39
C ASN A 96 -9.82 -12.77 5.34
N VAL A 97 -9.54 -11.48 5.54
CA VAL A 97 -9.99 -10.41 4.64
C VAL A 97 -9.05 -10.30 3.44
N PRO A 98 -9.53 -10.49 2.21
CA PRO A 98 -8.72 -10.38 0.99
C PRO A 98 -8.51 -8.90 0.61
N VAL A 99 -7.65 -8.20 1.32
CA VAL A 99 -7.38 -6.78 1.12
C VAL A 99 -5.92 -6.55 0.74
N VAL A 100 -5.68 -5.59 -0.14
CA VAL A 100 -4.32 -5.09 -0.41
C VAL A 100 -4.05 -3.88 0.47
N LEU A 101 -2.92 -3.91 1.18
CA LEU A 101 -2.35 -2.76 1.85
C LEU A 101 -1.25 -2.20 0.95
N MET A 102 -1.45 -1.02 0.40
CA MET A 102 -0.40 -0.26 -0.29
C MET A 102 0.30 0.60 0.75
N VAL A 103 1.59 0.34 0.95
CA VAL A 103 2.35 0.87 2.07
C VAL A 103 3.53 1.68 1.55
N GLY A 104 3.53 2.98 1.82
CA GLY A 104 4.69 3.82 1.56
C GLY A 104 5.90 3.33 2.38
N TYR A 105 6.98 2.98 1.71
CA TYR A 105 8.14 2.36 2.32
C TYR A 105 9.15 3.42 2.76
N ARG A 106 8.75 4.25 3.71
CA ARG A 106 9.60 5.30 4.27
C ARG A 106 10.95 4.74 4.68
N GLY A 107 12.00 5.41 4.26
CA GLY A 107 13.39 5.05 4.54
C GLY A 107 13.95 3.96 3.65
N TRP A 108 13.18 3.44 2.70
CA TRP A 108 13.71 2.53 1.69
C TRP A 108 14.73 3.23 0.81
N THR A 109 15.84 2.55 0.53
CA THR A 109 16.84 2.98 -0.44
C THR A 109 17.20 1.82 -1.35
N ARG A 110 17.22 2.06 -2.67
CA ARG A 110 17.61 1.06 -3.66
C ARG A 110 19.10 0.72 -3.57
N HIS A 111 19.90 1.71 -3.25
CA HIS A 111 21.36 1.62 -3.29
C HIS A 111 21.97 2.06 -1.96
N GLY A 112 21.96 1.22 -0.97
CA GLY A 112 22.63 1.54 0.28
C GLY A 112 22.00 0.92 1.50
N VAL A 113 22.58 1.27 2.65
CA VAL A 113 22.08 0.83 3.95
C VAL A 113 21.26 1.95 4.53
N THR A 114 19.97 1.71 4.73
CA THR A 114 19.11 2.66 5.41
C THR A 114 19.51 2.81 6.87
N THR A 115 19.46 4.04 7.37
CA THR A 115 19.57 4.36 8.80
C THR A 115 18.20 4.55 9.45
N ASP A 116 17.11 4.58 8.65
CA ASP A 116 15.74 4.69 9.16
C ASP A 116 15.29 3.34 9.71
N THR A 117 14.96 3.30 10.99
CA THR A 117 14.47 2.09 11.67
C THR A 117 13.13 1.63 11.11
N ALA A 118 12.32 2.54 10.55
CA ALA A 118 11.06 2.16 9.90
C ALA A 118 11.33 1.18 8.75
N ALA A 119 12.27 1.50 7.85
CA ALA A 119 12.64 0.58 6.77
C ALA A 119 13.26 -0.72 7.29
N THR A 120 14.15 -0.62 8.30
CA THR A 120 14.85 -1.78 8.87
C THR A 120 13.88 -2.84 9.42
N TYR A 121 12.74 -2.44 9.94
CA TYR A 121 11.79 -3.34 10.59
C TYR A 121 10.57 -3.70 9.74
N THR A 122 10.32 -3.03 8.62
CA THR A 122 9.13 -3.26 7.77
C THR A 122 9.00 -4.70 7.32
N GLU A 123 10.01 -5.26 6.67
CA GLU A 123 9.95 -6.64 6.18
C GLU A 123 9.95 -7.67 7.32
N LYS A 124 10.68 -7.40 8.41
CA LYS A 124 10.66 -8.24 9.60
C LYS A 124 9.27 -8.33 10.23
N PHE A 125 8.56 -7.20 10.26
CA PHE A 125 7.18 -7.15 10.70
C PHE A 125 6.28 -8.02 9.81
N LEU A 126 6.37 -7.87 8.49
CA LEU A 126 5.59 -8.66 7.55
C LEU A 126 5.88 -10.16 7.67
N MET A 127 7.15 -10.54 7.81
CA MET A 127 7.56 -11.93 8.03
C MET A 127 6.98 -12.49 9.34
N ALA A 128 7.03 -11.72 10.44
CA ALA A 128 6.49 -12.15 11.73
C ALA A 128 4.97 -12.40 11.69
N PHE A 129 4.24 -11.66 10.85
CA PHE A 129 2.80 -11.83 10.64
C PHE A 129 2.45 -12.83 9.53
N GLY A 130 3.44 -13.36 8.81
CA GLY A 130 3.22 -14.26 7.68
C GLY A 130 2.44 -13.61 6.53
N ILE A 131 2.65 -12.29 6.32
CA ILE A 131 2.01 -11.52 5.26
C ILE A 131 2.98 -11.45 4.07
N ASN A 132 2.51 -11.88 2.91
CA ASN A 132 3.28 -11.75 1.67
C ASN A 132 3.26 -10.30 1.16
N TYR A 133 4.33 -9.89 0.48
CA TYR A 133 4.46 -8.54 -0.05
C TYR A 133 5.18 -8.49 -1.39
N TYR A 134 4.93 -7.41 -2.12
CA TYR A 134 5.57 -7.08 -3.39
C TYR A 134 6.17 -5.68 -3.32
N LEU A 135 7.44 -5.56 -3.69
CA LEU A 135 8.10 -4.25 -3.80
C LEU A 135 7.81 -3.65 -5.18
N VAL A 136 7.39 -2.40 -5.20
CA VAL A 136 7.15 -1.59 -6.40
C VAL A 136 7.95 -0.30 -6.30
N GLU A 137 8.86 -0.09 -7.27
CA GLU A 137 9.78 1.04 -7.27
C GLU A 137 9.69 1.88 -8.54
N SER A 138 9.01 1.36 -9.58
CA SER A 138 8.91 2.03 -10.88
C SER A 138 7.68 1.54 -11.65
N ASP A 139 7.36 2.20 -12.75
CA ASP A 139 6.30 1.76 -13.67
C ASP A 139 6.54 0.34 -14.22
N ALA A 140 7.80 -0.07 -14.34
CA ALA A 140 8.14 -1.45 -14.75
C ALA A 140 7.69 -2.51 -13.73
N ASP A 141 7.57 -2.15 -12.46
CA ASP A 141 7.14 -3.04 -11.37
C ASP A 141 5.63 -2.96 -11.11
N ALA A 142 4.92 -2.00 -11.68
CA ALA A 142 3.54 -1.68 -11.33
C ALA A 142 2.57 -2.86 -11.49
N SER A 143 2.84 -3.78 -12.42
CA SER A 143 2.05 -5.01 -12.58
C SER A 143 2.00 -5.89 -11.33
N ARG A 144 2.96 -5.74 -10.41
CA ARG A 144 2.96 -6.42 -9.10
C ARG A 144 1.78 -5.99 -8.22
N ILE A 145 1.22 -4.79 -8.42
CA ILE A 145 0.00 -4.34 -7.76
C ILE A 145 -1.17 -5.25 -8.16
N GLY A 146 -1.33 -5.50 -9.46
CA GLY A 146 -2.33 -6.45 -9.97
C GLY A 146 -2.12 -7.87 -9.43
N THR A 147 -0.85 -8.31 -9.33
CA THR A 147 -0.48 -9.61 -8.75
C THR A 147 -0.91 -9.69 -7.27
N ALA A 148 -0.70 -8.62 -6.49
CA ALA A 148 -1.12 -8.56 -5.09
C ALA A 148 -2.64 -8.69 -4.93
N PHE A 149 -3.44 -8.04 -5.79
CA PHE A 149 -4.90 -8.20 -5.79
C PHE A 149 -5.31 -9.63 -6.10
N ALA A 150 -4.73 -10.23 -7.14
CA ALA A 150 -5.04 -11.61 -7.53
C ALA A 150 -4.66 -12.61 -6.42
N GLU A 151 -3.53 -12.38 -5.74
CA GLU A 151 -3.12 -13.22 -4.63
C GLU A 151 -4.06 -13.08 -3.43
N ALA A 152 -4.42 -11.86 -3.03
CA ALA A 152 -5.33 -11.63 -1.91
C ALA A 152 -6.67 -12.35 -2.13
N GLU A 153 -7.23 -12.24 -3.33
CA GLU A 153 -8.47 -12.95 -3.71
C GLU A 153 -8.30 -14.47 -3.66
N ARG A 154 -7.22 -15.01 -4.23
CA ARG A 154 -6.97 -16.45 -4.28
C ARG A 154 -6.73 -17.05 -2.91
N THR A 155 -6.00 -16.36 -2.05
CA THR A 155 -5.61 -16.86 -0.72
C THR A 155 -6.57 -16.50 0.38
N GLN A 156 -7.50 -15.57 0.12
CA GLN A 156 -8.40 -14.98 1.13
C GLN A 156 -7.60 -14.41 2.33
N ARG A 157 -6.52 -13.70 2.03
CA ARG A 157 -5.63 -13.11 3.04
C ARG A 157 -5.17 -11.72 2.60
N PRO A 158 -4.79 -10.87 3.56
CA PRO A 158 -4.18 -9.58 3.23
C PRO A 158 -2.82 -9.79 2.54
N VAL A 159 -2.53 -8.93 1.56
CA VAL A 159 -1.25 -8.85 0.85
C VAL A 159 -0.77 -7.41 0.89
N VAL A 160 0.54 -7.20 1.00
CA VAL A 160 1.13 -5.85 1.03
C VAL A 160 1.82 -5.53 -0.28
N VAL A 161 1.66 -4.29 -0.74
CA VAL A 161 2.47 -3.67 -1.78
C VAL A 161 3.33 -2.62 -1.09
N LEU A 162 4.64 -2.86 -1.03
CA LEU A 162 5.61 -1.88 -0.53
C LEU A 162 6.01 -0.95 -1.67
N VAL A 163 5.79 0.33 -1.48
CA VAL A 163 6.06 1.36 -2.48
C VAL A 163 7.33 2.10 -2.08
N GLY A 164 8.43 1.90 -2.82
CA GLY A 164 9.70 2.54 -2.56
C GLY A 164 9.60 4.07 -2.67
N ASP A 165 10.28 4.81 -1.80
CA ASP A 165 10.08 6.25 -1.65
C ASP A 165 10.99 7.14 -2.51
N GLU A 166 11.97 6.57 -3.20
CA GLU A 166 12.93 7.32 -4.00
C GLU A 166 12.32 8.11 -5.17
N TYR A 167 11.09 7.82 -5.51
CA TYR A 167 10.40 8.41 -6.67
C TYR A 167 9.39 9.50 -6.29
N HIS A 168 9.13 9.78 -5.02
CA HIS A 168 8.14 10.78 -4.60
C HIS A 168 8.56 12.23 -4.85
N GLY A 169 9.80 12.49 -5.23
CA GLY A 169 10.31 13.82 -5.42
C GLY A 169 10.43 14.65 -4.13
N PHE A 170 10.20 14.03 -2.97
CA PHE A 170 10.48 14.64 -1.69
C PHE A 170 11.95 14.45 -1.37
N ASN A 171 12.71 15.53 -1.50
CA ASN A 171 14.10 15.56 -1.04
C ASN A 171 14.08 15.37 0.49
N ARG A 172 14.64 14.29 0.93
CA ARG A 172 15.03 14.08 2.31
C ARG A 172 16.49 14.43 2.50
#